data_f5832dec829c4c6e1b33abaa1f9815fa
#
_entry.id   f5832dec829c4c6e1b33abaa1f9815fa
#
_cell.length_a   1.000
_cell.length_b   1.000
_cell.length_c   1.000
_cell.angle_alpha   90.00
_cell.angle_beta   90.00
_cell.angle_gamma   90.00
#
_symmetry.space_group_name_H-M   'P 1'
#
loop_
_entity.id
_entity.type
_entity.pdbx_description
1 polymer ?
#
loop_
_entity_poly.entity_id
_entity_poly.type
_entity_poly.pdbx_seq_one_letter_code
_entity_poly.pdbx_strand_id
1 'polypeptide(L)'
;SLGIAGSISSAFINSPLTPLLLIASLILGFVALLLLPREEEPQISVPMVDVFIQANGLAADDAVELVAKPIEALLTRLPGVEHVYSQSFDDRVMATARFEVGVPEDDAILRVHSEIRANFDQLPIGIQEPLIIGRGVSDVAILVLSLAPRADLPRAEAERWDRANLGEVASQLMSELSKAEDVGRTYIVGDSRTEIRVEPDTAALALYGVTLEQLAEKVRNANRSELLGRVRQTGASLDLLSGQSLVGQPDLGLLLVTTRDGRPVYVKDVARVSIAPADADNRAWTLHPGEATPRPAVSLAFAKREGANAVNVADELLERLEIA
;
A
#
# COMPACT_ATOMS: atom_id res chain seq x y z
N SER A 1 -40.75 41.59 42.93
CA SER A 1 -41.10 40.88 41.66
C SER A 1 -39.95 40.04 41.26
N LEU A 2 -40.17 38.76 41.23
CA LEU A 2 -39.20 37.82 40.64
C LEU A 2 -39.09 38.19 39.16
N GLY A 3 -37.87 38.47 38.65
CA GLY A 3 -37.66 38.72 37.23
C GLY A 3 -38.05 37.51 36.37
N ILE A 4 -37.99 37.63 35.03
CA ILE A 4 -38.43 36.59 34.09
C ILE A 4 -37.82 35.22 34.43
N ALA A 5 -36.53 35.16 34.77
CA ALA A 5 -35.85 33.95 35.17
C ALA A 5 -36.41 33.35 36.48
N GLY A 6 -36.72 34.19 37.48
CA GLY A 6 -37.32 33.74 38.71
C GLY A 6 -38.75 33.20 38.55
N SER A 7 -39.54 33.78 37.66
CA SER A 7 -40.89 33.30 37.34
C SER A 7 -40.86 31.95 36.66
N ILE A 8 -39.95 31.74 35.72
CA ILE A 8 -39.73 30.44 35.05
C ILE A 8 -39.28 29.39 36.06
N SER A 9 -38.27 29.69 36.88
CA SER A 9 -37.80 28.75 37.92
C SER A 9 -38.90 28.36 38.89
N SER A 10 -39.72 29.33 39.35
CA SER A 10 -40.82 29.05 40.30
C SER A 10 -41.93 28.17 39.68
N ALA A 11 -42.18 28.28 38.39
CA ALA A 11 -43.14 27.43 37.66
C ALA A 11 -42.69 25.97 37.59
N PHE A 12 -41.38 25.74 37.47
CA PHE A 12 -40.84 24.38 37.33
C PHE A 12 -40.47 23.70 38.64
N ILE A 13 -40.07 24.45 39.66
CA ILE A 13 -39.51 23.89 40.91
C ILE A 13 -40.51 22.98 41.66
N ASN A 14 -41.80 23.26 41.58
CA ASN A 14 -42.88 22.49 42.20
C ASN A 14 -43.71 21.68 41.20
N SER A 15 -43.30 21.62 39.95
CA SER A 15 -44.03 20.91 38.90
C SER A 15 -43.72 19.39 38.96
N PRO A 16 -44.75 18.53 38.91
CA PRO A 16 -44.56 17.08 38.81
C PRO A 16 -43.83 16.66 37.51
N LEU A 17 -43.75 17.56 36.52
CA LEU A 17 -43.02 17.34 35.28
C LEU A 17 -41.51 17.46 35.44
N THR A 18 -41.01 18.17 36.46
CA THR A 18 -39.57 18.41 36.65
C THR A 18 -38.78 17.13 36.90
N PRO A 19 -39.18 16.21 37.80
CA PRO A 19 -38.46 14.93 37.94
C PRO A 19 -38.58 14.07 36.69
N LEU A 20 -39.68 14.12 35.93
CA LEU A 20 -39.84 13.40 34.69
C LEU A 20 -38.85 13.91 33.62
N LEU A 21 -38.75 15.24 33.47
CA LEU A 21 -37.79 15.86 32.53
C LEU A 21 -36.34 15.60 32.96
N LEU A 22 -36.05 15.56 34.26
CA LEU A 22 -34.73 15.21 34.76
C LEU A 22 -34.35 13.76 34.34
N ILE A 23 -35.26 12.81 34.60
CA ILE A 23 -35.03 11.40 34.24
C ILE A 23 -34.89 11.25 32.71
N ALA A 24 -35.74 11.90 31.94
CA ALA A 24 -35.68 11.89 30.49
C ALA A 24 -34.35 12.45 29.96
N SER A 25 -33.87 13.57 30.54
CA SER A 25 -32.59 14.17 30.14
C SER A 25 -31.38 13.28 30.52
N LEU A 26 -31.44 12.61 31.68
CA LEU A 26 -30.40 11.67 32.10
C LEU A 26 -30.36 10.45 31.20
N ILE A 27 -31.53 9.88 30.83
CA ILE A 27 -31.63 8.77 29.91
C ILE A 27 -31.09 9.17 28.52
N LEU A 28 -31.50 10.33 28.02
CA LEU A 28 -31.04 10.85 26.76
C LEU A 28 -29.53 11.08 26.74
N GLY A 29 -28.98 11.66 27.82
CA GLY A 29 -27.55 11.85 27.99
C GLY A 29 -26.78 10.54 28.05
N PHE A 30 -27.30 9.54 28.74
CA PHE A 30 -26.70 8.21 28.81
C PHE A 30 -26.72 7.49 27.44
N VAL A 31 -27.85 7.54 26.74
CA VAL A 31 -27.96 6.99 25.39
C VAL A 31 -27.01 7.71 24.44
N ALA A 32 -26.90 9.02 24.50
CA ALA A 32 -25.95 9.79 23.70
C ALA A 32 -24.51 9.39 23.98
N LEU A 33 -24.12 9.14 25.22
CA LEU A 33 -22.79 8.67 25.61
C LEU A 33 -22.47 7.25 25.02
N LEU A 34 -23.49 6.39 24.92
CA LEU A 34 -23.33 5.05 24.34
C LEU A 34 -23.23 5.08 22.82
N LEU A 35 -23.92 6.02 22.16
CA LEU A 35 -23.96 6.15 20.70
C LEU A 35 -22.84 7.03 20.14
N LEU A 36 -22.19 7.81 21.01
CA LEU A 36 -21.12 8.70 20.54
C LEU A 36 -19.91 7.88 20.07
N PRO A 37 -19.48 8.04 18.81
CA PRO A 37 -18.28 7.36 18.33
C PRO A 37 -17.07 7.83 19.15
N ARG A 38 -16.24 6.87 19.55
CA ARG A 38 -15.00 7.16 20.28
C ARG A 38 -13.85 7.13 19.32
N GLU A 39 -13.09 8.20 19.28
CA GLU A 39 -11.93 8.38 18.43
C GLU A 39 -10.77 8.90 19.27
N GLU A 40 -9.56 8.45 18.94
CA GLU A 40 -8.34 8.92 19.61
C GLU A 40 -7.97 10.33 19.13
N GLU A 41 -8.16 10.61 17.84
CA GLU A 41 -7.87 11.89 17.22
C GLU A 41 -9.14 12.54 16.65
N PRO A 42 -9.32 13.87 16.82
CA PRO A 42 -10.44 14.55 16.20
C PRO A 42 -10.33 14.47 14.67
N GLN A 43 -11.45 14.26 13.99
CA GLN A 43 -11.52 14.22 12.52
C GLN A 43 -11.32 15.62 11.94
N ILE A 44 -10.10 16.13 12.02
CA ILE A 44 -9.69 17.33 11.30
C ILE A 44 -9.20 16.87 9.93
N SER A 45 -10.06 16.97 8.93
CA SER A 45 -9.70 16.64 7.56
C SER A 45 -8.66 17.65 7.03
N VAL A 46 -7.41 17.23 6.98
CA VAL A 46 -6.31 17.92 6.30
C VAL A 46 -5.85 17.01 5.18
N PRO A 47 -6.45 17.11 4.00
CA PRO A 47 -6.09 16.20 2.91
C PRO A 47 -4.65 16.47 2.47
N MET A 48 -3.90 15.40 2.34
CA MET A 48 -2.59 15.38 1.72
C MET A 48 -2.64 14.50 0.47
N VAL A 49 -1.99 14.94 -0.58
CA VAL A 49 -1.90 14.17 -1.82
C VAL A 49 -0.44 13.95 -2.16
N ASP A 50 -0.03 12.69 -2.13
CA ASP A 50 1.31 12.27 -2.51
C ASP A 50 1.37 11.96 -4.00
N VAL A 51 2.41 12.46 -4.65
CA VAL A 51 2.72 12.26 -6.06
C VAL A 51 4.05 11.54 -6.15
N PHE A 52 4.04 10.27 -6.54
CA PHE A 52 5.23 9.46 -6.73
C PHE A 52 5.64 9.44 -8.18
N ILE A 53 6.87 9.84 -8.46
CA ILE A 53 7.40 9.98 -9.82
C ILE A 53 8.63 9.10 -9.95
N GLN A 54 8.62 8.19 -10.93
CA GLN A 54 9.80 7.43 -11.32
C GLN A 54 10.66 8.29 -12.24
N ALA A 55 11.88 8.59 -11.81
CA ALA A 55 12.84 9.45 -12.51
C ALA A 55 14.10 8.67 -12.91
N ASN A 56 13.88 7.52 -13.55
CA ASN A 56 14.92 6.54 -13.87
C ASN A 56 16.12 7.15 -14.59
N GLY A 57 17.33 6.93 -14.06
CA GLY A 57 18.59 7.44 -14.61
C GLY A 57 18.97 8.83 -14.14
N LEU A 58 18.17 9.48 -13.29
CA LEU A 58 18.52 10.76 -12.68
C LEU A 58 19.14 10.57 -11.30
N ALA A 59 20.25 11.24 -11.03
CA ALA A 59 20.76 11.41 -9.69
C ALA A 59 19.84 12.32 -8.87
N ALA A 60 19.86 12.23 -7.54
CA ALA A 60 18.99 13.00 -6.66
C ALA A 60 19.03 14.51 -6.94
N ASP A 61 20.21 15.08 -7.16
CA ASP A 61 20.37 16.52 -7.46
C ASP A 61 19.73 16.92 -8.79
N ASP A 62 19.89 16.08 -9.83
CA ASP A 62 19.25 16.31 -11.13
C ASP A 62 17.73 16.13 -11.05
N ALA A 63 17.28 15.16 -10.25
CA ALA A 63 15.85 14.92 -10.01
C ALA A 63 15.19 16.11 -9.30
N VAL A 64 15.91 16.83 -8.40
CA VAL A 64 15.40 18.06 -7.79
C VAL A 64 15.15 19.13 -8.86
N GLU A 65 16.13 19.38 -9.73
CA GLU A 65 16.04 20.46 -10.70
C GLU A 65 15.04 20.16 -11.83
N LEU A 66 15.06 18.92 -12.35
CA LEU A 66 14.31 18.56 -13.54
C LEU A 66 12.89 18.07 -13.28
N VAL A 67 12.62 17.54 -12.07
CA VAL A 67 11.34 16.90 -11.75
C VAL A 67 10.68 17.55 -10.53
N ALA A 68 11.38 17.64 -9.38
CA ALA A 68 10.76 18.13 -8.16
C ALA A 68 10.32 19.58 -8.26
N LYS A 69 11.19 20.49 -8.68
CA LYS A 69 10.86 21.93 -8.82
C LYS A 69 9.69 22.21 -9.78
N PRO A 70 9.63 21.63 -11.00
CA PRO A 70 8.45 21.76 -11.85
C PRO A 70 7.16 21.26 -11.18
N ILE A 71 7.18 20.10 -10.54
CA ILE A 71 6.01 19.57 -9.84
C ILE A 71 5.60 20.45 -8.66
N GLU A 72 6.53 20.92 -7.85
CA GLU A 72 6.26 21.86 -6.75
C GLU A 72 5.58 23.12 -7.26
N ALA A 73 6.07 23.65 -8.38
CA ALA A 73 5.51 24.86 -9.01
C ALA A 73 4.07 24.62 -9.51
N LEU A 74 3.76 23.44 -10.03
CA LEU A 74 2.41 23.07 -10.44
C LEU A 74 1.49 22.91 -9.22
N LEU A 75 1.92 22.15 -8.21
CA LEU A 75 1.12 21.88 -7.02
C LEU A 75 0.84 23.15 -6.20
N THR A 76 1.81 24.07 -6.10
CA THR A 76 1.65 25.32 -5.34
C THR A 76 0.60 26.26 -5.96
N ARG A 77 0.28 26.12 -7.25
CA ARG A 77 -0.73 26.95 -7.92
C ARG A 77 -2.16 26.47 -7.69
N LEU A 78 -2.32 25.25 -7.16
CA LEU A 78 -3.65 24.68 -6.96
C LEU A 78 -4.42 25.42 -5.88
N PRO A 79 -5.70 25.74 -6.10
CA PRO A 79 -6.55 26.35 -5.10
C PRO A 79 -6.68 25.44 -3.88
N GLY A 80 -6.47 26.01 -2.68
CA GLY A 80 -6.58 25.30 -1.41
C GLY A 80 -5.33 24.53 -1.00
N VAL A 81 -4.22 24.61 -1.75
CA VAL A 81 -2.93 24.07 -1.30
C VAL A 81 -2.29 25.07 -0.35
N GLU A 82 -1.98 24.61 0.85
CA GLU A 82 -1.33 25.39 1.90
C GLU A 82 0.19 25.23 1.85
N HIS A 83 0.67 23.98 1.71
CA HIS A 83 2.09 23.66 1.64
C HIS A 83 2.36 22.55 0.64
N VAL A 84 3.55 22.62 0.02
CA VAL A 84 4.09 21.56 -0.82
C VAL A 84 5.44 21.12 -0.26
N TYR A 85 5.64 19.83 -0.12
CA TYR A 85 6.89 19.21 0.31
C TYR A 85 7.37 18.27 -0.78
N SER A 86 8.68 18.20 -0.99
CA SER A 86 9.24 17.19 -1.88
C SER A 86 10.45 16.49 -1.26
N GLN A 87 10.66 15.26 -1.69
CA GLN A 87 11.83 14.45 -1.39
C GLN A 87 12.33 13.83 -2.68
N SER A 88 13.60 14.06 -3.00
CA SER A 88 14.24 13.50 -4.18
C SER A 88 15.30 12.48 -3.76
N PHE A 89 15.28 11.36 -4.44
CA PHE A 89 16.24 10.27 -4.33
C PHE A 89 16.78 9.96 -5.73
N ASP A 90 17.81 9.14 -5.80
CA ASP A 90 18.21 8.57 -7.07
C ASP A 90 17.03 7.80 -7.67
N ASP A 91 16.75 8.04 -8.95
CA ASP A 91 15.68 7.40 -9.74
C ASP A 91 14.24 7.68 -9.31
N ARG A 92 13.97 8.51 -8.29
CA ARG A 92 12.59 8.78 -7.83
C ARG A 92 12.42 10.12 -7.13
N VAL A 93 11.24 10.70 -7.29
CA VAL A 93 10.79 11.90 -6.57
C VAL A 93 9.45 11.62 -5.92
N MET A 94 9.25 12.10 -4.71
CA MET A 94 7.96 12.15 -4.04
C MET A 94 7.64 13.62 -3.73
N ALA A 95 6.49 14.09 -4.18
CA ALA A 95 5.98 15.42 -3.83
C ALA A 95 4.64 15.27 -3.11
N THR A 96 4.46 16.01 -2.02
CA THR A 96 3.24 15.99 -1.21
C THR A 96 2.62 17.37 -1.19
N ALA A 97 1.39 17.48 -1.67
CA ALA A 97 0.57 18.70 -1.53
C ALA A 97 -0.32 18.56 -0.28
N ARG A 98 -0.15 19.46 0.68
CA ARG A 98 -1.03 19.60 1.84
C ARG A 98 -2.07 20.68 1.56
N PHE A 99 -3.34 20.33 1.68
CA PHE A 99 -4.44 21.25 1.48
C PHE A 99 -4.90 21.91 2.78
N GLU A 100 -5.63 22.99 2.65
CA GLU A 100 -6.29 23.67 3.77
C GLU A 100 -7.34 22.78 4.44
N VAL A 101 -7.55 23.01 5.72
CA VAL A 101 -8.59 22.29 6.51
C VAL A 101 -9.97 22.50 5.89
N GLY A 102 -10.69 21.39 5.69
CA GLY A 102 -12.06 21.40 5.18
C GLY A 102 -12.18 21.27 3.66
N VAL A 103 -11.07 21.15 2.92
CA VAL A 103 -11.10 20.73 1.52
C VAL A 103 -11.49 19.24 1.50
N PRO A 104 -12.48 18.80 0.69
CA PRO A 104 -12.77 17.38 0.52
C PRO A 104 -11.56 16.63 -0.08
N GLU A 105 -11.26 15.44 0.43
CA GLU A 105 -10.11 14.65 -0.02
C GLU A 105 -10.22 14.28 -1.51
N ASP A 106 -11.40 13.87 -1.96
CA ASP A 106 -11.66 13.53 -3.36
C ASP A 106 -11.40 14.71 -4.30
N ASP A 107 -11.81 15.93 -3.88
CA ASP A 107 -11.56 17.15 -4.64
C ASP A 107 -10.05 17.48 -4.70
N ALA A 108 -9.33 17.26 -3.61
CA ALA A 108 -7.88 17.47 -3.57
C ALA A 108 -7.15 16.54 -4.54
N ILE A 109 -7.49 15.26 -4.53
CA ILE A 109 -6.94 14.24 -5.45
C ILE A 109 -7.24 14.61 -6.89
N LEU A 110 -8.48 14.96 -7.20
CA LEU A 110 -8.91 15.35 -8.55
C LEU A 110 -8.16 16.58 -9.08
N ARG A 111 -7.97 17.60 -8.23
CA ARG A 111 -7.24 18.82 -8.59
C ARG A 111 -5.79 18.50 -8.92
N VAL A 112 -5.10 17.74 -8.06
CA VAL A 112 -3.70 17.34 -8.28
C VAL A 112 -3.58 16.48 -9.55
N HIS A 113 -4.45 15.50 -9.73
CA HIS A 113 -4.45 14.65 -10.92
C HIS A 113 -4.67 15.46 -12.21
N SER A 114 -5.63 16.38 -12.21
CA SER A 114 -5.96 17.20 -13.37
C SER A 114 -4.82 18.15 -13.73
N GLU A 115 -4.20 18.77 -12.72
CA GLU A 115 -3.10 19.73 -12.93
C GLU A 115 -1.85 19.04 -13.49
N ILE A 116 -1.45 17.91 -12.89
CA ILE A 116 -0.29 17.15 -13.35
C ILE A 116 -0.52 16.63 -14.77
N ARG A 117 -1.71 16.10 -15.05
CA ARG A 117 -2.02 15.56 -16.38
C ARG A 117 -2.05 16.64 -17.46
N ALA A 118 -2.58 17.82 -17.13
CA ALA A 118 -2.64 18.94 -18.05
C ALA A 118 -1.26 19.53 -18.41
N ASN A 119 -0.27 19.35 -17.53
CA ASN A 119 1.07 19.91 -17.66
C ASN A 119 2.17 18.83 -17.73
N PHE A 120 1.80 17.60 -18.06
CA PHE A 120 2.74 16.46 -18.07
C PHE A 120 3.87 16.63 -19.11
N ASP A 121 3.61 17.40 -20.16
CA ASP A 121 4.58 17.77 -21.19
C ASP A 121 5.72 18.68 -20.70
N GLN A 122 5.58 19.29 -19.52
CA GLN A 122 6.64 20.09 -18.88
C GLN A 122 7.69 19.24 -18.17
N LEU A 123 7.41 17.95 -17.97
CA LEU A 123 8.36 17.01 -17.37
C LEU A 123 9.34 16.46 -18.43
N PRO A 124 10.54 16.00 -18.02
CA PRO A 124 11.51 15.43 -18.94
C PRO A 124 10.95 14.22 -19.70
N ILE A 125 11.38 14.07 -20.95
CA ILE A 125 11.03 12.91 -21.77
C ILE A 125 11.56 11.63 -21.10
N GLY A 126 10.68 10.64 -20.93
CA GLY A 126 11.01 9.35 -20.29
C GLY A 126 10.49 9.22 -18.86
N ILE A 127 9.97 10.30 -18.26
CA ILE A 127 9.22 10.21 -17.01
C ILE A 127 7.89 9.50 -17.27
N GLN A 128 7.59 8.50 -16.45
CA GLN A 128 6.32 7.77 -16.49
C GLN A 128 5.21 8.58 -15.81
N GLU A 129 3.95 8.25 -16.12
CA GLU A 129 2.79 8.87 -15.46
C GLU A 129 2.91 8.70 -13.94
N PRO A 130 2.85 9.80 -13.16
CA PRO A 130 3.00 9.74 -11.70
C PRO A 130 1.88 8.94 -11.03
N LEU A 131 2.22 8.23 -9.98
CA LEU A 131 1.24 7.61 -9.09
C LEU A 131 0.78 8.65 -8.07
N ILE A 132 -0.52 8.96 -8.05
CA ILE A 132 -1.13 9.95 -7.18
C ILE A 132 -1.96 9.23 -6.12
N ILE A 133 -1.66 9.47 -4.85
CA ILE A 133 -2.31 8.82 -3.70
C ILE A 133 -2.80 9.89 -2.72
N GLY A 134 -4.10 9.92 -2.44
CA GLY A 134 -4.65 10.69 -1.33
C GLY A 134 -4.25 10.06 0.01
N ARG A 135 -4.05 10.92 1.01
CA ARG A 135 -3.84 10.55 2.40
C ARG A 135 -4.75 11.39 3.28
N GLY A 136 -5.63 10.71 3.98
CA GLY A 136 -6.52 11.31 4.98
C GLY A 136 -6.17 10.89 6.39
N VAL A 137 -6.78 11.57 7.37
CA VAL A 137 -6.69 11.17 8.79
C VAL A 137 -7.30 9.78 9.00
N SER A 138 -8.28 9.42 8.18
CA SER A 138 -8.93 8.10 8.21
C SER A 138 -8.02 6.94 7.77
N ASP A 139 -6.84 7.23 7.18
CA ASP A 139 -5.85 6.23 6.78
C ASP A 139 -4.92 5.79 7.92
N VAL A 140 -5.00 6.46 9.07
CA VAL A 140 -4.19 6.10 10.25
C VAL A 140 -4.67 4.77 10.81
N ALA A 141 -3.73 3.84 11.01
CA ALA A 141 -4.07 2.53 11.54
C ALA A 141 -4.55 2.62 12.99
N ILE A 142 -5.75 2.10 13.25
CA ILE A 142 -6.33 1.95 14.59
C ILE A 142 -5.93 0.63 15.27
N LEU A 143 -5.56 -0.36 14.47
CA LEU A 143 -5.10 -1.67 14.94
C LEU A 143 -3.93 -2.14 14.07
N VAL A 144 -2.89 -2.63 14.72
CA VAL A 144 -1.75 -3.26 14.06
C VAL A 144 -1.54 -4.64 14.66
N LEU A 145 -1.63 -5.66 13.80
CA LEU A 145 -1.38 -7.06 14.15
C LEU A 145 -0.01 -7.46 13.58
N SER A 146 0.87 -8.00 14.40
CA SER A 146 2.20 -8.45 13.95
C SER A 146 2.29 -9.97 14.00
N LEU A 147 2.56 -10.58 12.85
CA LEU A 147 2.81 -12.00 12.68
C LEU A 147 4.31 -12.27 12.76
N ALA A 148 4.70 -13.18 13.61
CA ALA A 148 6.09 -13.61 13.74
C ALA A 148 6.15 -15.11 14.12
N PRO A 149 7.25 -15.82 13.82
CA PRO A 149 7.46 -17.16 14.30
C PRO A 149 7.40 -17.20 15.83
N ARG A 150 6.83 -18.25 16.42
CA ARG A 150 6.81 -18.41 17.87
C ARG A 150 8.24 -18.56 18.41
N ALA A 151 8.49 -18.01 19.61
CA ALA A 151 9.81 -18.03 20.24
C ALA A 151 10.30 -19.45 20.64
N ASP A 152 9.36 -20.35 20.88
CA ASP A 152 9.61 -21.74 21.30
C ASP A 152 9.80 -22.72 20.14
N LEU A 153 9.70 -22.25 18.88
CA LEU A 153 9.93 -23.10 17.72
C LEU A 153 11.40 -23.52 17.59
N PRO A 154 11.65 -24.79 17.23
CA PRO A 154 12.98 -25.22 16.81
C PRO A 154 13.51 -24.36 15.67
N ARG A 155 14.82 -24.07 15.68
CA ARG A 155 15.45 -23.17 14.70
C ARG A 155 15.12 -23.56 13.24
N ALA A 156 15.13 -24.85 12.92
CA ALA A 156 14.83 -25.35 11.57
C ALA A 156 13.38 -25.10 11.14
N GLU A 157 12.45 -25.04 12.09
CA GLU A 157 11.05 -24.69 11.82
C GLU A 157 10.87 -23.16 11.75
N ALA A 158 11.54 -22.42 12.62
CA ALA A 158 11.50 -20.97 12.60
C ALA A 158 12.07 -20.38 11.28
N GLU A 159 13.12 -21.00 10.71
CA GLU A 159 13.71 -20.61 9.44
C GLU A 159 12.77 -20.82 8.24
N ARG A 160 11.72 -21.66 8.36
CA ARG A 160 10.69 -21.79 7.32
C ARG A 160 9.72 -20.61 7.30
N TRP A 161 9.60 -19.91 8.40
CA TRP A 161 8.75 -18.72 8.52
C TRP A 161 9.54 -17.46 8.17
N ASP A 162 10.02 -17.42 6.93
CA ASP A 162 10.60 -16.22 6.37
C ASP A 162 9.53 -15.16 6.05
N ARG A 163 9.94 -13.99 5.62
CA ARG A 163 9.02 -12.89 5.31
C ARG A 163 8.05 -13.21 4.17
N ALA A 164 8.45 -14.07 3.24
CA ALA A 164 7.59 -14.44 2.13
C ALA A 164 6.43 -15.34 2.61
N ASN A 165 6.75 -16.36 3.40
CA ASN A 165 5.74 -17.27 3.95
C ASN A 165 4.84 -16.55 4.96
N LEU A 166 5.39 -15.69 5.82
CA LEU A 166 4.61 -14.84 6.71
C LEU A 166 3.72 -13.86 5.93
N GLY A 167 4.21 -13.30 4.82
CA GLY A 167 3.47 -12.42 3.94
C GLY A 167 2.28 -13.10 3.27
N GLU A 168 2.42 -14.38 2.88
CA GLU A 168 1.31 -15.15 2.33
C GLU A 168 0.19 -15.36 3.36
N VAL A 169 0.55 -15.78 4.59
CA VAL A 169 -0.40 -15.91 5.69
C VAL A 169 -1.03 -14.55 6.03
N ALA A 170 -0.22 -13.49 6.08
CA ALA A 170 -0.70 -12.13 6.31
C ALA A 170 -1.71 -11.69 5.25
N SER A 171 -1.46 -12.01 3.98
CA SER A 171 -2.38 -11.66 2.87
C SER A 171 -3.71 -12.40 2.97
N GLN A 172 -3.68 -13.69 3.35
CA GLN A 172 -4.89 -14.47 3.56
C GLN A 172 -5.70 -13.93 4.74
N LEU A 173 -5.03 -13.67 5.86
CA LEU A 173 -5.65 -13.11 7.06
C LEU A 173 -6.19 -11.70 6.80
N MET A 174 -5.45 -10.85 6.09
CA MET A 174 -5.90 -9.53 5.67
C MET A 174 -7.19 -9.60 4.85
N SER A 175 -7.25 -10.53 3.90
CA SER A 175 -8.45 -10.74 3.06
C SER A 175 -9.67 -11.13 3.88
N GLU A 176 -9.50 -11.89 4.96
CA GLU A 176 -10.60 -12.30 5.84
C GLU A 176 -11.02 -11.17 6.78
N LEU A 177 -10.05 -10.52 7.43
CA LEU A 177 -10.30 -9.45 8.38
C LEU A 177 -10.86 -8.18 7.72
N SER A 178 -10.47 -7.89 6.47
CA SER A 178 -11.00 -6.74 5.71
C SER A 178 -12.51 -6.83 5.41
N LYS A 179 -13.15 -7.97 5.69
CA LYS A 179 -14.61 -8.12 5.55
C LYS A 179 -15.37 -7.61 6.77
N ALA A 180 -14.68 -7.20 7.84
CA ALA A 180 -15.31 -6.59 9.00
C ALA A 180 -15.97 -5.26 8.63
N GLU A 181 -17.06 -4.93 9.33
CA GLU A 181 -17.80 -3.70 9.08
C GLU A 181 -16.94 -2.49 9.44
N ASP A 182 -17.09 -1.42 8.69
CA ASP A 182 -16.37 -0.16 8.91
C ASP A 182 -14.84 -0.21 8.86
N VAL A 183 -14.25 -1.31 8.39
CA VAL A 183 -12.83 -1.35 8.05
C VAL A 183 -12.60 -0.49 6.80
N GLY A 184 -11.69 0.46 6.91
CA GLY A 184 -11.28 1.36 5.87
C GLY A 184 -10.05 0.83 5.12
N ARG A 185 -8.98 1.61 5.08
CA ARG A 185 -7.73 1.23 4.43
C ARG A 185 -7.00 0.13 5.20
N THR A 186 -6.45 -0.82 4.47
CA THR A 186 -5.63 -1.89 5.03
C THR A 186 -4.31 -1.98 4.28
N TYR A 187 -3.21 -2.29 4.97
CA TYR A 187 -1.91 -2.49 4.33
C TYR A 187 -1.02 -3.44 5.14
N ILE A 188 -0.09 -4.06 4.43
CA ILE A 188 0.88 -4.99 5.01
C ILE A 188 2.26 -4.34 4.98
N VAL A 189 3.03 -4.50 6.06
CA VAL A 189 4.39 -3.98 6.19
C VAL A 189 5.33 -5.10 6.57
N GLY A 190 6.48 -5.15 5.90
CA GLY A 190 7.55 -6.11 6.21
C GLY A 190 7.41 -7.46 5.50
N ASP A 191 6.39 -7.62 4.66
CA ASP A 191 6.27 -8.76 3.76
C ASP A 191 7.34 -8.70 2.65
N SER A 192 7.58 -9.83 2.03
CA SER A 192 8.42 -9.95 0.85
C SER A 192 7.77 -10.87 -0.15
N ARG A 193 7.70 -10.44 -1.40
CA ARG A 193 7.22 -11.30 -2.48
C ARG A 193 8.32 -12.28 -2.87
N THR A 194 7.92 -13.49 -3.20
CA THR A 194 8.85 -14.45 -3.80
C THR A 194 9.08 -14.06 -5.26
N GLU A 195 10.33 -13.96 -5.65
CA GLU A 195 10.76 -13.66 -7.02
C GLU A 195 11.69 -14.73 -7.57
N ILE A 196 11.76 -14.83 -8.90
CA ILE A 196 12.78 -15.60 -9.58
C ILE A 196 13.91 -14.63 -9.91
N ARG A 197 15.04 -14.78 -9.22
CA ARG A 197 16.22 -13.93 -9.37
C ARG A 197 17.15 -14.55 -10.40
N VAL A 198 17.56 -13.74 -11.38
CA VAL A 198 18.55 -14.10 -12.38
C VAL A 198 19.81 -13.28 -12.14
N GLU A 199 20.85 -13.91 -11.64
CA GLU A 199 22.15 -13.28 -11.35
C GLU A 199 23.13 -13.60 -12.48
N PRO A 200 23.46 -12.62 -13.36
CA PRO A 200 24.37 -12.84 -14.46
C PRO A 200 25.79 -13.15 -14.00
N ASP A 201 26.43 -14.14 -14.62
CA ASP A 201 27.86 -14.39 -14.47
C ASP A 201 28.60 -13.67 -15.60
N THR A 202 29.35 -12.62 -15.25
CA THR A 202 30.07 -11.78 -16.22
C THR A 202 31.14 -12.56 -16.99
N ALA A 203 31.79 -13.54 -16.36
CA ALA A 203 32.81 -14.37 -16.99
C ALA A 203 32.16 -15.34 -18.01
N ALA A 204 31.05 -15.96 -17.63
CA ALA A 204 30.27 -16.82 -18.53
C ALA A 204 29.63 -16.03 -19.68
N LEU A 205 29.10 -14.84 -19.43
CA LEU A 205 28.58 -13.96 -20.49
C LEU A 205 29.67 -13.67 -21.54
N ALA A 206 30.87 -13.29 -21.08
CA ALA A 206 32.00 -13.03 -21.96
C ALA A 206 32.46 -14.29 -22.73
N LEU A 207 32.49 -15.44 -22.05
CA LEU A 207 32.88 -16.73 -22.66
C LEU A 207 31.94 -17.10 -23.78
N TYR A 208 30.63 -16.95 -23.59
CA TYR A 208 29.63 -17.32 -24.61
C TYR A 208 29.31 -16.18 -25.57
N GLY A 209 29.87 -14.98 -25.40
CA GLY A 209 29.66 -13.82 -26.25
C GLY A 209 28.23 -13.27 -26.16
N VAL A 210 27.63 -13.37 -25.00
CA VAL A 210 26.29 -12.85 -24.69
C VAL A 210 26.43 -11.53 -23.96
N THR A 211 25.67 -10.49 -24.36
CA THR A 211 25.62 -9.23 -23.65
C THR A 211 24.55 -9.28 -22.54
N LEU A 212 24.72 -8.46 -21.51
CA LEU A 212 23.72 -8.33 -20.45
C LEU A 212 22.35 -7.90 -21.00
N GLU A 213 22.37 -6.98 -21.98
CA GLU A 213 21.17 -6.50 -22.64
C GLU A 213 20.42 -7.62 -23.38
N GLN A 214 21.16 -8.47 -24.13
CA GLN A 214 20.57 -9.64 -24.78
C GLN A 214 19.94 -10.62 -23.78
N LEU A 215 20.61 -10.88 -22.66
CA LEU A 215 20.05 -11.72 -21.59
C LEU A 215 18.77 -11.10 -21.01
N ALA A 216 18.82 -9.81 -20.65
CA ALA A 216 17.68 -9.09 -20.08
C ALA A 216 16.48 -9.04 -21.04
N GLU A 217 16.72 -8.81 -22.33
CA GLU A 217 15.68 -8.81 -23.36
C GLU A 217 15.03 -10.20 -23.53
N LYS A 218 15.84 -11.26 -23.55
CA LYS A 218 15.33 -12.63 -23.62
C LYS A 218 14.48 -12.99 -22.42
N VAL A 219 14.92 -12.66 -21.21
CA VAL A 219 14.17 -12.91 -19.98
C VAL A 219 12.85 -12.11 -19.96
N ARG A 220 12.88 -10.82 -20.32
CA ARG A 220 11.68 -9.97 -20.39
C ARG A 220 10.64 -10.50 -21.38
N ASN A 221 11.09 -11.00 -22.53
CA ASN A 221 10.19 -11.46 -23.58
C ASN A 221 9.74 -12.92 -23.38
N ALA A 222 10.38 -13.66 -22.50
CA ALA A 222 10.09 -15.08 -22.28
C ALA A 222 8.73 -15.36 -21.65
N ASN A 223 8.24 -14.43 -20.82
CA ASN A 223 6.93 -14.56 -20.15
C ASN A 223 5.87 -13.70 -20.85
N ARG A 224 5.77 -13.84 -22.16
CA ARG A 224 4.76 -13.14 -22.97
C ARG A 224 3.88 -14.14 -23.67
N SER A 225 2.58 -14.05 -23.45
CA SER A 225 1.58 -14.68 -24.29
C SER A 225 0.75 -13.59 -24.97
N GLU A 226 0.68 -13.64 -26.29
CA GLU A 226 -0.12 -12.71 -27.07
C GLU A 226 -1.32 -13.42 -27.68
N LEU A 227 -2.49 -12.80 -27.60
CA LEU A 227 -3.66 -13.25 -28.31
C LEU A 227 -3.51 -12.89 -29.79
N LEU A 228 -3.17 -13.86 -30.64
CA LEU A 228 -3.00 -13.65 -32.07
C LEU A 228 -4.32 -13.47 -32.81
N GLY A 229 -5.42 -13.95 -32.25
CA GLY A 229 -6.72 -13.84 -32.85
C GLY A 229 -7.72 -14.88 -32.31
N ARG A 230 -8.90 -14.88 -32.92
CA ARG A 230 -9.97 -15.81 -32.58
C ARG A 230 -10.42 -16.56 -33.81
N VAL A 231 -10.41 -17.87 -33.76
CA VAL A 231 -10.94 -18.75 -34.77
C VAL A 231 -12.38 -19.12 -34.42
N ARG A 232 -13.32 -18.82 -35.31
CA ARG A 232 -14.70 -19.22 -35.16
C ARG A 232 -14.97 -20.46 -36.01
N GLN A 233 -15.42 -21.52 -35.36
CA GLN A 233 -15.87 -22.74 -35.99
C GLN A 233 -17.33 -22.97 -35.56
N THR A 234 -18.10 -23.69 -36.36
CA THR A 234 -19.52 -23.94 -36.11
C THR A 234 -19.73 -24.47 -34.68
N GLY A 235 -20.33 -23.64 -33.81
CA GLY A 235 -20.63 -23.98 -32.41
C GLY A 235 -19.47 -23.76 -31.38
N ALA A 236 -18.28 -23.29 -31.81
CA ALA A 236 -17.17 -23.01 -30.92
C ALA A 236 -16.39 -21.74 -31.32
N SER A 237 -15.85 -21.05 -30.33
CA SER A 237 -14.92 -19.94 -30.53
C SER A 237 -13.63 -20.27 -29.77
N LEU A 238 -12.51 -20.35 -30.51
CA LEU A 238 -11.19 -20.68 -29.96
C LEU A 238 -10.31 -19.45 -30.04
N ASP A 239 -9.73 -19.07 -28.92
CA ASP A 239 -8.72 -18.01 -28.86
C ASP A 239 -7.34 -18.62 -29.23
N LEU A 240 -6.67 -18.00 -30.18
CA LEU A 240 -5.34 -18.40 -30.61
C LEU A 240 -4.32 -17.61 -29.79
N LEU A 241 -3.64 -18.28 -28.87
CA LEU A 241 -2.59 -17.70 -28.05
C LEU A 241 -1.22 -18.11 -28.62
N SER A 242 -0.31 -17.16 -28.76
CA SER A 242 1.10 -17.42 -29.06
C SER A 242 1.94 -16.96 -27.88
N GLY A 243 2.96 -17.75 -27.57
CA GLY A 243 3.85 -17.49 -26.44
C GLY A 243 3.76 -18.58 -25.39
N GLN A 244 4.66 -18.50 -24.44
CA GLN A 244 4.73 -19.43 -23.31
C GLN A 244 4.72 -18.66 -22.02
N SER A 245 3.86 -19.05 -21.07
CA SER A 245 3.96 -18.60 -19.69
C SER A 245 4.98 -19.46 -18.97
N LEU A 246 5.94 -18.82 -18.31
CA LEU A 246 6.91 -19.52 -17.47
C LEU A 246 6.23 -19.95 -16.16
N VAL A 247 6.37 -21.21 -15.81
CA VAL A 247 5.73 -21.77 -14.60
C VAL A 247 6.70 -21.79 -13.41
N GLY A 248 8.00 -21.57 -13.65
CA GLY A 248 8.95 -21.55 -12.54
C GLY A 248 10.41 -21.43 -12.94
N GLN A 249 11.27 -21.56 -11.95
CA GLN A 249 12.72 -21.48 -12.10
C GLN A 249 13.30 -22.42 -13.19
N PRO A 250 12.87 -23.70 -13.32
CA PRO A 250 13.43 -24.58 -14.34
C PRO A 250 13.19 -24.08 -15.75
N ASP A 251 12.01 -23.55 -16.04
CA ASP A 251 11.65 -23.05 -17.37
C ASP A 251 12.53 -21.86 -17.75
N LEU A 252 12.76 -20.95 -16.81
CA LEU A 252 13.61 -19.80 -17.04
C LEU A 252 15.07 -20.21 -17.24
N GLY A 253 15.57 -21.17 -16.47
CA GLY A 253 16.92 -21.69 -16.60
C GLY A 253 17.18 -22.36 -17.97
N LEU A 254 16.15 -22.97 -18.55
CA LEU A 254 16.20 -23.65 -19.85
C LEU A 254 15.84 -22.72 -21.03
N LEU A 255 15.61 -21.45 -20.80
CA LEU A 255 15.36 -20.48 -21.85
C LEU A 255 16.61 -20.31 -22.74
N LEU A 256 16.44 -20.48 -24.05
CA LEU A 256 17.51 -20.29 -25.03
C LEU A 256 17.87 -18.81 -25.19
N VAL A 257 19.09 -18.44 -24.87
CA VAL A 257 19.61 -17.09 -25.05
C VAL A 257 20.15 -16.88 -26.45
N THR A 258 21.06 -17.80 -26.89
CA THR A 258 21.71 -17.75 -28.20
C THR A 258 22.20 -19.14 -28.61
N THR A 259 22.75 -19.21 -29.80
CA THR A 259 23.44 -20.41 -30.30
C THR A 259 24.87 -20.01 -30.71
N ARG A 260 25.87 -20.70 -30.16
CA ARG A 260 27.28 -20.48 -30.50
C ARG A 260 27.91 -21.77 -31.06
N ASP A 261 28.54 -21.68 -32.20
CA ASP A 261 29.17 -22.81 -32.89
C ASP A 261 28.23 -24.03 -33.00
N GLY A 262 26.95 -23.79 -33.29
CA GLY A 262 25.91 -24.81 -33.39
C GLY A 262 25.45 -25.41 -32.07
N ARG A 263 25.95 -24.89 -30.92
CA ARG A 263 25.53 -25.32 -29.57
C ARG A 263 24.60 -24.30 -28.93
N PRO A 264 23.46 -24.73 -28.35
CA PRO A 264 22.54 -23.84 -27.65
C PRO A 264 23.18 -23.34 -26.34
N VAL A 265 22.99 -22.07 -26.04
CA VAL A 265 23.38 -21.44 -24.79
C VAL A 265 22.10 -21.02 -24.06
N TYR A 266 21.91 -21.57 -22.88
CA TYR A 266 20.72 -21.32 -22.03
C TYR A 266 21.01 -20.29 -20.96
N VAL A 267 19.95 -19.74 -20.33
CA VAL A 267 20.10 -18.80 -19.21
C VAL A 267 20.96 -19.40 -18.10
N LYS A 268 20.76 -20.66 -17.73
CA LYS A 268 21.56 -21.37 -16.71
C LYS A 268 23.05 -21.46 -17.00
N ASP A 269 23.47 -21.33 -18.27
CA ASP A 269 24.88 -21.39 -18.68
C ASP A 269 25.59 -20.04 -18.49
N VAL A 270 24.84 -18.95 -18.39
CA VAL A 270 25.35 -17.56 -18.29
C VAL A 270 24.85 -16.80 -17.07
N ALA A 271 23.96 -17.41 -16.27
CA ALA A 271 23.39 -16.80 -15.08
C ALA A 271 22.98 -17.86 -14.06
N ARG A 272 23.01 -17.51 -12.78
CA ARG A 272 22.39 -18.31 -11.73
C ARG A 272 20.92 -17.92 -11.63
N VAL A 273 20.04 -18.92 -11.65
CA VAL A 273 18.60 -18.73 -11.47
C VAL A 273 18.22 -19.32 -10.12
N SER A 274 17.64 -18.51 -9.25
CA SER A 274 17.21 -18.91 -7.91
C SER A 274 15.84 -18.34 -7.58
N ILE A 275 15.12 -19.01 -6.68
CA ILE A 275 13.93 -18.46 -6.05
C ILE A 275 14.39 -17.79 -4.76
N ALA A 276 14.12 -16.51 -4.60
CA ALA A 276 14.53 -15.72 -3.45
C ALA A 276 13.41 -14.75 -3.04
N PRO A 277 13.38 -14.33 -1.77
CA PRO A 277 12.56 -13.20 -1.39
C PRO A 277 13.03 -11.94 -2.13
N ALA A 278 12.09 -11.14 -2.62
CA ALA A 278 12.41 -9.83 -3.18
C ALA A 278 13.09 -8.94 -2.11
N ASP A 279 13.97 -8.07 -2.54
CA ASP A 279 14.54 -7.08 -1.63
C ASP A 279 13.42 -6.13 -1.17
N ALA A 280 13.15 -6.14 0.13
CA ALA A 280 12.10 -5.32 0.71
C ALA A 280 12.68 -4.00 1.22
N ASP A 281 12.10 -2.89 0.76
CA ASP A 281 12.43 -1.54 1.26
C ASP A 281 12.02 -1.37 2.73
N ASN A 282 10.91 -2.03 3.12
CA ASN A 282 10.37 -1.99 4.47
C ASN A 282 10.52 -3.35 5.14
N ARG A 283 11.05 -3.32 6.38
CA ARG A 283 11.25 -4.54 7.17
C ARG A 283 10.65 -4.35 8.55
N ALA A 284 9.91 -5.34 9.02
CA ALA A 284 9.39 -5.37 10.37
C ALA A 284 10.06 -6.47 11.20
N TRP A 285 10.22 -6.19 12.49
CA TRP A 285 10.72 -7.14 13.47
C TRP A 285 9.89 -7.04 14.75
N THR A 286 9.79 -8.15 15.45
CA THR A 286 9.24 -8.18 16.80
C THR A 286 10.33 -8.54 17.79
N LEU A 287 10.27 -7.90 18.96
CA LEU A 287 11.15 -8.20 20.11
C LEU A 287 10.30 -8.15 21.38
N HIS A 288 10.22 -9.27 22.07
CA HIS A 288 9.51 -9.33 23.34
C HIS A 288 10.45 -9.14 24.53
N PRO A 289 9.96 -8.68 25.69
CA PRO A 289 10.76 -8.59 26.91
C PRO A 289 11.44 -9.92 27.25
N GLY A 290 12.77 -9.90 27.41
CA GLY A 290 13.58 -11.10 27.69
C GLY A 290 14.15 -11.80 26.45
N GLU A 291 13.82 -11.40 25.24
CA GLU A 291 14.47 -11.89 24.02
C GLU A 291 15.75 -11.09 23.73
N ALA A 292 16.81 -11.79 23.34
CA ALA A 292 18.10 -11.17 23.01
C ALA A 292 18.19 -10.69 21.54
N THR A 293 17.38 -11.27 20.65
CA THR A 293 17.45 -11.00 19.21
C THR A 293 16.04 -10.78 18.64
N PRO A 294 15.89 -9.74 17.78
CA PRO A 294 14.63 -9.51 17.10
C PRO A 294 14.33 -10.64 16.09
N ARG A 295 13.06 -11.01 15.99
CA ARG A 295 12.56 -11.98 15.00
C ARG A 295 11.94 -11.25 13.81
N PRO A 296 12.10 -11.76 12.57
CA PRO A 296 11.41 -11.19 11.43
C PRO A 296 9.89 -11.26 11.65
N ALA A 297 9.20 -10.19 11.29
CA ALA A 297 7.77 -10.08 11.44
C ALA A 297 7.14 -9.47 10.18
N VAL A 298 5.85 -9.70 10.01
CA VAL A 298 5.00 -9.03 9.04
C VAL A 298 3.84 -8.41 9.81
N SER A 299 3.60 -7.12 9.60
CA SER A 299 2.56 -6.38 10.30
C SER A 299 1.40 -6.05 9.37
N LEU A 300 0.18 -6.33 9.82
CA LEU A 300 -1.06 -5.97 9.18
C LEU A 300 -1.62 -4.73 9.88
N ALA A 301 -1.87 -3.69 9.14
CA ALA A 301 -2.43 -2.45 9.65
C ALA A 301 -3.86 -2.26 9.13
N PHE A 302 -4.75 -1.89 10.02
CA PHE A 302 -6.16 -1.67 9.75
C PHE A 302 -6.53 -0.25 10.17
N ALA A 303 -7.04 0.53 9.24
CA ALA A 303 -7.67 1.81 9.50
C ALA A 303 -9.19 1.67 9.48
N LYS A 304 -9.89 2.63 10.07
CA LYS A 304 -11.35 2.66 10.07
C LYS A 304 -11.90 3.52 8.94
N ARG A 305 -13.16 3.35 8.59
CA ARG A 305 -13.88 4.31 7.75
C ARG A 305 -14.14 5.61 8.51
N GLU A 306 -14.30 6.69 7.77
CA GLU A 306 -14.70 7.98 8.33
C GLU A 306 -16.02 7.85 9.09
N GLY A 307 -16.08 8.44 10.30
CA GLY A 307 -17.26 8.39 11.18
C GLY A 307 -17.44 7.08 11.97
N ALA A 308 -16.65 6.03 11.70
CA ALA A 308 -16.75 4.77 12.43
C ALA A 308 -16.11 4.86 13.84
N ASN A 309 -16.61 4.03 14.76
CA ASN A 309 -16.04 3.92 16.11
C ASN A 309 -14.82 2.99 16.10
N ALA A 310 -13.63 3.53 16.38
CA ALA A 310 -12.36 2.80 16.35
C ALA A 310 -12.37 1.58 17.30
N VAL A 311 -12.99 1.70 18.47
CA VAL A 311 -13.04 0.61 19.46
C VAL A 311 -13.88 -0.56 18.95
N ASN A 312 -15.05 -0.26 18.39
CA ASN A 312 -15.94 -1.30 17.87
C ASN A 312 -15.30 -2.05 16.70
N VAL A 313 -14.64 -1.32 15.78
CA VAL A 313 -13.93 -1.92 14.65
C VAL A 313 -12.77 -2.79 15.14
N ALA A 314 -12.00 -2.32 16.13
CA ALA A 314 -10.91 -3.11 16.70
C ALA A 314 -11.40 -4.38 17.40
N ASP A 315 -12.48 -4.29 18.17
CA ASP A 315 -13.09 -5.45 18.86
C ASP A 315 -13.59 -6.48 17.86
N GLU A 316 -14.27 -6.06 16.79
CA GLU A 316 -14.73 -6.96 15.72
C GLU A 316 -13.55 -7.64 14.99
N LEU A 317 -12.48 -6.89 14.72
CA LEU A 317 -11.28 -7.44 14.10
C LEU A 317 -10.62 -8.51 14.99
N LEU A 318 -10.55 -8.28 16.30
CA LEU A 318 -9.98 -9.23 17.26
C LEU A 318 -10.85 -10.48 17.40
N GLU A 319 -12.19 -10.33 17.45
CA GLU A 319 -13.11 -11.47 17.47
C GLU A 319 -12.97 -12.32 16.19
N ARG A 320 -12.89 -11.71 15.02
CA ARG A 320 -12.67 -12.43 13.75
C ARG A 320 -11.31 -13.11 13.70
N LEU A 321 -10.28 -12.51 14.30
CA LEU A 321 -8.95 -13.11 14.38
C LEU A 321 -8.92 -14.40 15.21
N GLU A 322 -9.75 -14.49 16.26
CA GLU A 322 -9.84 -15.71 17.07
C GLU A 322 -10.51 -16.89 16.31
N ILE A 323 -11.30 -16.58 15.29
CA ILE A 323 -12.04 -17.56 14.49
C ILE A 323 -11.22 -18.00 13.27
N ALA A 324 -10.37 -17.14 12.74
CA ALA A 324 -9.58 -17.36 11.53
C ALA A 324 -8.33 -18.20 11.79
#